data_5f347c8dd3bebdcb151f2571a238bd1b
#
_entry.id   5f347c8dd3bebdcb151f2571a238bd1b
#
_cell.length_a   1.000
_cell.length_b   1.000
_cell.length_c   1.000
_cell.angle_alpha   90.00
_cell.angle_beta   90.00
_cell.angle_gamma   90.00
#
_symmetry.space_group_name_H-M   'P 1'
#
loop_
_entity.id
_entity.type
_entity.pdbx_description
1 polymer ?
#
loop_
_entity_poly.entity_id
_entity_poly.type
_entity_poly.pdbx_seq_one_letter_code
_entity_poly.pdbx_strand_id
1 'polypeptide(L)'
;MPTPSTTADRIAPKAAPAVHAGHFNVYEIEPFDREPKGPLPYDKRDFYKVTVLEGASRMLYADREVQVDKQALVFSNPLEPYCWEHFKSVHQGHYAIFNDAFFPEYGSLARYPVFQPYHDHVFGLDDEQLAHVKDLFRRMHAEMRSDYAFKYDLLRSLCQELMHFGMQLRPLVHEKSAPNANTRLAHLFIELLGRQFPINEMHPRMELRTASDFADALSVHTNHLNRALKEVMGHTTTGLIADRVLHESKMLLGRTTWSVAQIADALGFTEPAHFSNFFRKHT
;
A
#
# COMPACT_ATOMS: atom_id res chain seq x y z
N MET A 1 -33.01 25.90 -56.36
CA MET A 1 -32.51 24.72 -55.64
C MET A 1 -31.55 25.21 -54.58
N PRO A 2 -31.85 25.19 -53.31
CA PRO A 2 -30.91 25.50 -52.24
C PRO A 2 -30.17 24.23 -51.77
N THR A 3 -28.86 24.34 -51.63
CA THR A 3 -27.97 23.33 -51.09
C THR A 3 -28.15 23.15 -49.55
N PRO A 4 -28.14 21.94 -49.00
CA PRO A 4 -28.22 21.77 -47.58
C PRO A 4 -26.87 22.04 -46.88
N SER A 5 -26.91 22.94 -45.91
CA SER A 5 -25.85 23.20 -44.96
C SER A 5 -25.85 22.06 -43.93
N THR A 6 -24.78 21.27 -43.93
CA THR A 6 -24.56 20.24 -42.93
C THR A 6 -23.67 20.80 -41.81
N THR A 7 -24.31 21.34 -40.78
CA THR A 7 -23.63 21.72 -39.56
C THR A 7 -23.53 20.44 -38.68
N ALA A 8 -22.41 19.77 -38.77
CA ALA A 8 -22.07 18.72 -37.82
C ALA A 8 -21.62 19.39 -36.52
N ASP A 9 -22.53 19.49 -35.55
CA ASP A 9 -22.21 19.82 -34.17
C ASP A 9 -21.29 18.73 -33.61
N ARG A 10 -19.99 19.03 -33.53
CA ARG A 10 -19.04 18.27 -32.75
C ARG A 10 -19.35 18.54 -31.29
N ILE A 11 -20.08 17.62 -30.66
CA ILE A 11 -20.21 17.56 -29.23
C ILE A 11 -18.82 17.23 -28.67
N ALA A 12 -18.09 18.24 -28.21
CA ALA A 12 -16.88 18.04 -27.42
C ALA A 12 -17.29 17.30 -26.13
N PRO A 13 -16.61 16.23 -25.75
CA PRO A 13 -16.92 15.54 -24.50
C PRO A 13 -16.71 16.53 -23.35
N LYS A 14 -17.78 16.75 -22.58
CA LYS A 14 -17.76 17.55 -21.37
C LYS A 14 -16.70 16.95 -20.45
N ALA A 15 -15.69 17.74 -20.08
CA ALA A 15 -14.66 17.30 -19.14
C ALA A 15 -15.33 16.70 -17.91
N ALA A 16 -15.06 15.43 -17.65
CA ALA A 16 -15.52 14.79 -16.43
C ALA A 16 -14.97 15.59 -15.23
N PRO A 17 -15.74 15.76 -14.14
CA PRO A 17 -15.26 16.45 -12.96
C PRO A 17 -13.97 15.77 -12.51
N ALA A 18 -12.95 16.55 -12.17
CA ALA A 18 -11.69 16.06 -11.62
C ALA A 18 -12.01 15.30 -10.30
N VAL A 19 -12.24 14.00 -10.41
CA VAL A 19 -12.20 13.10 -9.27
C VAL A 19 -10.80 13.29 -8.71
N HIS A 20 -10.67 13.62 -7.42
CA HIS A 20 -9.38 13.70 -6.76
C HIS A 20 -8.63 12.39 -7.03
N ALA A 21 -7.78 12.40 -8.04
CA ALA A 21 -6.92 11.28 -8.35
C ALA A 21 -6.05 11.09 -7.12
N GLY A 22 -6.12 9.91 -6.49
CA GLY A 22 -5.27 9.60 -5.35
C GLY A 22 -3.80 9.85 -5.72
N HIS A 23 -2.91 9.68 -4.76
CA HIS A 23 -1.49 9.90 -5.01
C HIS A 23 -0.92 8.76 -5.88
N PHE A 24 -0.29 9.11 -6.98
CA PHE A 24 0.55 8.23 -7.80
C PHE A 24 1.78 8.99 -8.27
N ASN A 25 2.93 8.34 -8.18
CA ASN A 25 4.15 8.83 -8.84
C ASN A 25 5.08 7.65 -9.20
N VAL A 26 5.95 7.87 -10.18
CA VAL A 26 6.94 6.90 -10.64
C VAL A 26 8.31 7.56 -10.74
N TYR A 27 9.35 6.83 -10.30
CA TYR A 27 10.71 7.31 -10.17
C TYR A 27 11.69 6.32 -10.77
N GLU A 28 12.80 6.84 -11.25
CA GLU A 28 13.97 6.07 -11.63
C GLU A 28 14.97 6.04 -10.45
N ILE A 29 15.58 4.91 -10.22
CA ILE A 29 16.71 4.75 -9.30
C ILE A 29 17.96 4.88 -10.14
N GLU A 30 18.61 6.04 -10.05
CA GLU A 30 19.88 6.26 -10.73
C GLU A 30 20.93 5.27 -10.24
N PRO A 31 21.84 4.81 -11.12
CA PRO A 31 22.89 3.89 -10.75
C PRO A 31 23.71 4.40 -9.56
N PHE A 32 23.82 3.61 -8.52
CA PHE A 32 24.67 3.91 -7.36
C PHE A 32 25.46 2.68 -6.93
N ASP A 33 26.68 2.92 -6.50
CA ASP A 33 27.56 1.95 -5.83
C ASP A 33 27.89 2.53 -4.46
N ARG A 34 27.18 2.07 -3.44
CA ARG A 34 27.38 2.52 -2.06
C ARG A 34 27.70 1.34 -1.16
N GLU A 35 28.72 1.50 -0.34
CA GLU A 35 28.87 0.64 0.83
C GLU A 35 27.66 0.82 1.76
N PRO A 36 27.13 -0.28 2.34
CA PRO A 36 25.96 -0.19 3.20
C PRO A 36 26.26 0.72 4.40
N LYS A 37 25.62 1.87 4.44
CA LYS A 37 25.52 2.68 5.65
C LYS A 37 24.39 2.09 6.49
N GLY A 38 24.57 0.98 7.16
CA GLY A 38 23.63 0.39 8.08
C GLY A 38 22.12 0.44 7.65
N PRO A 39 21.23 -0.18 8.37
CA PRO A 39 19.81 -0.13 8.05
C PRO A 39 19.33 1.33 8.02
N LEU A 40 18.70 1.73 6.90
CA LEU A 40 18.06 3.04 6.82
C LEU A 40 17.02 3.15 7.92
N PRO A 41 16.95 4.30 8.63
CA PRO A 41 15.96 4.50 9.67
C PRO A 41 14.57 4.20 9.13
N TYR A 42 13.77 3.59 9.96
CA TYR A 42 12.38 3.28 9.75
C TYR A 42 11.60 4.57 9.41
N ASP A 43 11.16 4.71 8.17
CA ASP A 43 10.38 5.86 7.76
C ASP A 43 8.89 5.47 7.66
N LYS A 44 8.01 6.28 8.25
CA LYS A 44 6.55 6.09 8.18
C LYS A 44 6.12 6.28 6.73
N ARG A 45 5.70 5.21 6.08
CA ARG A 45 5.28 5.23 4.67
C ARG A 45 3.77 5.09 4.58
N ASP A 46 3.12 6.14 4.09
CA ASP A 46 1.66 6.14 3.88
C ASP A 46 1.28 5.60 2.48
N PHE A 47 2.22 4.94 1.78
CA PHE A 47 2.06 4.54 0.38
C PHE A 47 2.41 3.07 0.17
N TYR A 48 1.67 2.44 -0.72
CA TYR A 48 2.10 1.22 -1.39
C TYR A 48 3.23 1.55 -2.35
N LYS A 49 4.17 0.65 -2.48
CA LYS A 49 5.32 0.82 -3.38
C LYS A 49 5.57 -0.46 -4.15
N VAL A 50 5.83 -0.33 -5.44
CA VAL A 50 6.34 -1.42 -6.28
C VAL A 50 7.68 -1.00 -6.80
N THR A 51 8.69 -1.85 -6.61
CA THR A 51 10.09 -1.56 -7.00
C THR A 51 10.61 -2.69 -7.87
N VAL A 52 11.20 -2.38 -9.00
CA VAL A 52 12.15 -3.27 -9.68
C VAL A 52 13.56 -2.79 -9.38
N LEU A 53 14.38 -3.69 -8.87
CA LEU A 53 15.77 -3.40 -8.55
C LEU A 53 16.68 -4.42 -9.22
N GLU A 54 17.73 -3.93 -9.88
CA GLU A 54 18.89 -4.67 -10.36
C GLU A 54 20.04 -4.46 -9.38
N GLY A 55 20.78 -5.50 -9.05
CA GLY A 55 21.87 -5.50 -8.09
C GLY A 55 21.62 -6.43 -6.90
N ALA A 56 22.69 -7.10 -6.46
CA ALA A 56 22.62 -8.01 -5.33
C ALA A 56 22.31 -7.25 -4.04
N SER A 57 21.30 -7.72 -3.32
CA SER A 57 20.78 -7.03 -2.12
C SER A 57 20.10 -8.01 -1.18
N ARG A 58 19.76 -7.54 0.01
CA ARG A 58 19.00 -8.30 1.00
C ARG A 58 17.89 -7.46 1.58
N MET A 59 16.70 -8.02 1.64
CA MET A 59 15.58 -7.41 2.33
C MET A 59 15.41 -8.03 3.71
N LEU A 60 15.40 -7.19 4.72
CA LEU A 60 15.23 -7.57 6.12
C LEU A 60 13.83 -7.16 6.54
N TYR A 61 13.02 -8.14 6.88
CA TYR A 61 11.72 -7.98 7.55
C TYR A 61 11.89 -8.33 9.03
N ALA A 62 10.88 -8.06 9.84
CA ALA A 62 10.93 -8.38 11.26
C ALA A 62 11.08 -9.89 11.56
N ASP A 63 10.63 -10.75 10.64
CA ASP A 63 10.52 -12.20 10.81
C ASP A 63 11.27 -13.03 9.77
N ARG A 64 11.85 -12.38 8.76
CA ARG A 64 12.51 -13.08 7.65
C ARG A 64 13.54 -12.19 6.93
N GLU A 65 14.48 -12.86 6.31
CA GLU A 65 15.41 -12.26 5.35
C GLU A 65 15.15 -12.83 3.98
N VAL A 66 15.22 -12.00 2.95
CA VAL A 66 15.09 -12.42 1.56
C VAL A 66 16.32 -11.95 0.79
N GLN A 67 17.10 -12.90 0.32
CA GLN A 67 18.27 -12.66 -0.51
C GLN A 67 17.85 -12.41 -1.96
N VAL A 68 18.35 -11.33 -2.55
CA VAL A 68 18.23 -11.02 -3.98
C VAL A 68 19.63 -11.13 -4.60
N ASP A 69 19.83 -12.11 -5.45
CA ASP A 69 21.16 -12.37 -6.03
C ASP A 69 21.46 -11.44 -7.20
N LYS A 70 20.49 -11.11 -8.04
CA LYS A 70 20.70 -10.33 -9.27
C LYS A 70 19.66 -9.22 -9.44
N GLN A 71 18.40 -9.56 -9.47
CA GLN A 71 17.30 -8.64 -9.73
C GLN A 71 15.99 -9.15 -9.15
N ALA A 72 15.13 -8.22 -8.73
CA ALA A 72 13.83 -8.57 -8.14
C ALA A 72 12.76 -7.52 -8.40
N LEU A 73 11.51 -7.98 -8.43
CA LEU A 73 10.31 -7.19 -8.28
C LEU A 73 9.84 -7.27 -6.83
N VAL A 74 9.66 -6.12 -6.19
CA VAL A 74 9.32 -6.02 -4.76
C VAL A 74 8.08 -5.18 -4.57
N PHE A 75 7.13 -5.72 -3.81
CA PHE A 75 5.94 -5.03 -3.38
C PHE A 75 6.07 -4.64 -1.91
N SER A 76 5.69 -3.43 -1.56
CA SER A 76 5.75 -2.96 -0.18
C SER A 76 4.43 -2.30 0.19
N ASN A 77 3.92 -2.63 1.36
CA ASN A 77 2.73 -2.01 1.93
C ASN A 77 3.10 -1.10 3.11
N PRO A 78 2.25 -0.12 3.47
CA PRO A 78 2.54 0.82 4.54
C PRO A 78 2.55 0.19 5.95
N LEU A 79 2.03 -1.03 6.10
CA LEU A 79 1.89 -1.69 7.40
C LEU A 79 3.04 -2.63 7.74
N GLU A 80 3.81 -3.08 6.74
CA GLU A 80 4.92 -4.00 6.94
C GLU A 80 6.26 -3.31 6.72
N PRO A 81 7.00 -3.13 7.81
CA PRO A 81 8.30 -2.51 7.78
C PRO A 81 9.37 -3.42 7.21
N TYR A 82 10.26 -2.82 6.45
CA TYR A 82 11.45 -3.51 5.94
C TYR A 82 12.64 -2.57 5.90
N CYS A 83 13.82 -3.18 5.97
CA CYS A 83 15.08 -2.53 5.67
C CYS A 83 15.68 -3.15 4.41
N TRP A 84 16.34 -2.33 3.60
CA TRP A 84 17.04 -2.80 2.41
C TRP A 84 18.53 -2.63 2.58
N GLU A 85 19.27 -3.73 2.56
CA GLU A 85 20.71 -3.73 2.56
C GLU A 85 21.21 -4.00 1.13
N HIS A 86 22.01 -3.10 0.62
CA HIS A 86 22.65 -3.24 -0.69
C HIS A 86 24.05 -3.81 -0.51
N PHE A 87 24.36 -4.87 -1.27
CA PHE A 87 25.72 -5.38 -1.33
C PHE A 87 26.54 -4.55 -2.31
N LYS A 88 27.86 -4.77 -2.30
CA LYS A 88 28.79 -4.06 -3.19
C LYS A 88 28.53 -4.44 -4.66
N SER A 89 27.66 -3.71 -5.33
CA SER A 89 27.31 -3.84 -6.74
C SER A 89 26.62 -2.57 -7.22
N VAL A 90 26.60 -2.36 -8.53
CA VAL A 90 25.81 -1.26 -9.09
C VAL A 90 24.33 -1.59 -8.96
N HIS A 91 23.58 -0.70 -8.34
CA HIS A 91 22.14 -0.81 -8.17
C HIS A 91 21.45 0.22 -9.06
N GLN A 92 20.44 -0.21 -9.78
CA GLN A 92 19.59 0.64 -10.60
C GLN A 92 18.19 0.06 -10.66
N GLY A 93 17.22 0.84 -11.10
CA GLY A 93 15.86 0.33 -11.24
C GLY A 93 14.81 1.42 -11.31
N HIS A 94 13.58 1.05 -10.99
CA HIS A 94 12.44 1.96 -10.96
C HIS A 94 11.54 1.64 -9.78
N TYR A 95 10.79 2.63 -9.32
CA TYR A 95 9.71 2.37 -8.37
C TYR A 95 8.51 3.27 -8.62
N ALA A 96 7.33 2.75 -8.32
CA ALA A 96 6.09 3.50 -8.28
C ALA A 96 5.55 3.53 -6.86
N ILE A 97 5.01 4.65 -6.44
CA ILE A 97 4.30 4.83 -5.17
C ILE A 97 2.87 5.27 -5.42
N PHE A 98 1.93 4.73 -4.67
CA PHE A 98 0.52 5.07 -4.78
C PHE A 98 -0.25 4.75 -3.49
N ASN A 99 -1.44 5.29 -3.35
CA ASN A 99 -2.34 5.01 -2.23
C ASN A 99 -3.66 4.38 -2.71
N ASP A 100 -4.49 3.89 -1.77
CA ASP A 100 -5.79 3.30 -2.09
C ASP A 100 -6.72 4.27 -2.83
N ALA A 101 -6.61 5.58 -2.58
CA ALA A 101 -7.43 6.57 -3.28
C ALA A 101 -7.12 6.66 -4.77
N PHE A 102 -5.95 6.19 -5.20
CA PHE A 102 -5.61 6.09 -6.62
C PHE A 102 -6.40 4.99 -7.34
N PHE A 103 -6.92 3.99 -6.63
CA PHE A 103 -7.69 2.87 -7.18
C PHE A 103 -9.16 2.88 -6.70
N PRO A 104 -9.96 3.92 -7.03
CA PRO A 104 -11.29 4.10 -6.46
C PRO A 104 -12.27 2.95 -6.76
N GLU A 105 -12.14 2.28 -7.89
CA GLU A 105 -13.07 1.26 -8.36
C GLU A 105 -12.71 -0.16 -7.90
N TYR A 106 -11.50 -0.35 -7.36
CA TYR A 106 -10.95 -1.67 -7.09
C TYR A 106 -10.95 -2.07 -5.61
N GLY A 107 -11.45 -1.21 -4.73
CA GLY A 107 -11.43 -1.44 -3.28
C GLY A 107 -10.04 -1.30 -2.67
N SER A 108 -9.82 -1.92 -1.51
CA SER A 108 -8.52 -1.84 -0.84
C SER A 108 -7.45 -2.67 -1.54
N LEU A 109 -6.27 -2.08 -1.74
CA LEU A 109 -5.08 -2.76 -2.26
C LEU A 109 -4.60 -3.88 -1.33
N ALA A 110 -4.90 -3.79 -0.03
CA ALA A 110 -4.58 -4.83 0.94
C ALA A 110 -5.23 -6.19 0.68
N ARG A 111 -6.24 -6.27 -0.21
CA ARG A 111 -6.82 -7.56 -0.63
C ARG A 111 -5.90 -8.38 -1.56
N TYR A 112 -4.95 -7.73 -2.24
CA TYR A 112 -4.04 -8.42 -3.14
C TYR A 112 -2.91 -9.08 -2.34
N PRO A 113 -2.63 -10.38 -2.54
CA PRO A 113 -1.60 -11.11 -1.79
C PRO A 113 -0.25 -10.40 -1.75
N VAL A 114 0.17 -9.77 -2.85
CA VAL A 114 1.44 -9.03 -2.93
C VAL A 114 1.53 -7.80 -2.00
N PHE A 115 0.40 -7.36 -1.44
CA PHE A 115 0.33 -6.26 -0.47
C PHE A 115 -0.22 -6.69 0.90
N GLN A 116 -0.57 -7.95 1.09
CA GLN A 116 -0.99 -8.43 2.40
C GLN A 116 0.23 -8.57 3.32
N PRO A 117 0.17 -8.05 4.55
CA PRO A 117 1.26 -8.23 5.50
C PRO A 117 1.63 -9.70 5.65
N TYR A 118 2.94 -9.99 5.77
CA TYR A 118 3.48 -11.33 6.01
C TYR A 118 3.30 -12.36 4.89
N HIS A 119 2.89 -11.90 3.71
CA HIS A 119 2.96 -12.69 2.47
C HIS A 119 4.30 -12.48 1.78
N ASP A 120 4.50 -13.19 0.69
CA ASP A 120 5.69 -13.05 -0.12
C ASP A 120 5.60 -11.75 -0.94
N HIS A 121 6.63 -10.91 -0.82
CA HIS A 121 6.68 -9.59 -1.44
C HIS A 121 7.87 -9.43 -2.39
N VAL A 122 8.78 -10.41 -2.42
CA VAL A 122 10.02 -10.34 -3.18
C VAL A 122 10.05 -11.47 -4.21
N PHE A 123 10.10 -11.10 -5.47
CA PHE A 123 10.03 -12.03 -6.58
C PHE A 123 11.28 -11.87 -7.45
N GLY A 124 12.09 -12.91 -7.55
CA GLY A 124 13.23 -12.94 -8.46
C GLY A 124 12.76 -12.88 -9.92
N LEU A 125 13.48 -12.15 -10.75
CA LEU A 125 13.17 -12.01 -12.16
C LEU A 125 14.28 -12.65 -13.00
N ASP A 126 13.92 -13.35 -14.06
CA ASP A 126 14.83 -13.63 -15.17
C ASP A 126 14.97 -12.41 -16.09
N ASP A 127 15.79 -12.51 -17.12
CA ASP A 127 16.09 -11.37 -18.00
C ASP A 127 14.89 -10.96 -18.88
N GLU A 128 14.02 -11.91 -19.27
CA GLU A 128 12.79 -11.65 -20.03
C GLU A 128 11.75 -10.97 -19.15
N GLN A 129 11.55 -11.48 -17.95
CA GLN A 129 10.67 -10.91 -16.92
C GLN A 129 11.10 -9.51 -16.52
N LEU A 130 12.41 -9.28 -16.35
CA LEU A 130 12.97 -7.96 -16.10
C LEU A 130 12.66 -6.99 -17.23
N ALA A 131 12.87 -7.41 -18.48
CA ALA A 131 12.60 -6.59 -19.66
C ALA A 131 11.10 -6.19 -19.73
N HIS A 132 10.19 -7.12 -19.44
CA HIS A 132 8.75 -6.85 -19.37
C HIS A 132 8.42 -5.82 -18.27
N VAL A 133 8.93 -6.02 -17.06
CA VAL A 133 8.70 -5.08 -15.94
C VAL A 133 9.26 -3.70 -16.24
N LYS A 134 10.47 -3.61 -16.81
CA LYS A 134 11.07 -2.33 -17.23
C LYS A 134 10.24 -1.63 -18.32
N ASP A 135 9.64 -2.37 -19.26
CA ASP A 135 8.73 -1.78 -20.25
C ASP A 135 7.49 -1.16 -19.59
N LEU A 136 6.89 -1.83 -18.61
CA LEU A 136 5.78 -1.27 -17.84
C LEU A 136 6.17 0.05 -17.15
N PHE A 137 7.32 0.09 -16.48
CA PHE A 137 7.81 1.31 -15.86
C PHE A 137 8.13 2.41 -16.88
N ARG A 138 8.71 2.07 -18.02
CA ARG A 138 8.97 3.00 -19.12
C ARG A 138 7.66 3.63 -19.63
N ARG A 139 6.62 2.82 -19.80
CA ARG A 139 5.28 3.28 -20.18
C ARG A 139 4.67 4.19 -19.12
N MET A 140 4.80 3.84 -17.83
CA MET A 140 4.35 4.72 -16.73
C MET A 140 5.06 6.07 -16.75
N HIS A 141 6.38 6.10 -16.95
CA HIS A 141 7.15 7.34 -17.07
C HIS A 141 6.70 8.19 -18.26
N ALA A 142 6.47 7.56 -19.41
CA ALA A 142 5.99 8.26 -20.61
C ALA A 142 4.59 8.87 -20.35
N GLU A 143 3.71 8.10 -19.73
CA GLU A 143 2.34 8.53 -19.47
C GLU A 143 2.27 9.65 -18.43
N MET A 144 3.13 9.64 -17.40
CA MET A 144 3.21 10.73 -16.44
C MET A 144 3.55 12.08 -17.09
N ARG A 145 4.29 12.08 -18.21
CA ARG A 145 4.68 13.26 -18.96
C ARG A 145 3.68 13.63 -20.06
N SER A 146 2.69 12.78 -20.33
CA SER A 146 1.72 13.00 -21.40
C SER A 146 0.64 14.00 -20.99
N ASP A 147 0.03 14.65 -21.99
CA ASP A 147 -1.15 15.50 -21.82
C ASP A 147 -2.46 14.74 -22.05
N TYR A 148 -2.41 13.39 -22.07
CA TYR A 148 -3.58 12.57 -22.30
C TYR A 148 -4.60 12.74 -21.17
N ALA A 149 -5.84 13.05 -21.53
CA ALA A 149 -6.90 13.36 -20.56
C ALA A 149 -7.19 12.21 -19.57
N PHE A 150 -7.01 10.96 -20.01
CA PHE A 150 -7.25 9.74 -19.20
C PHE A 150 -5.96 9.04 -18.78
N LYS A 151 -4.85 9.77 -18.67
CA LYS A 151 -3.55 9.22 -18.31
C LYS A 151 -3.57 8.46 -16.97
N TYR A 152 -4.35 8.92 -16.00
CA TYR A 152 -4.44 8.23 -14.70
C TYR A 152 -5.19 6.90 -14.78
N ASP A 153 -6.12 6.73 -15.73
CA ASP A 153 -6.78 5.45 -15.98
C ASP A 153 -5.80 4.45 -16.60
N LEU A 154 -4.99 4.91 -17.54
CA LEU A 154 -3.93 4.09 -18.13
C LEU A 154 -2.85 3.73 -17.10
N LEU A 155 -2.45 4.67 -16.25
CA LEU A 155 -1.50 4.40 -15.15
C LEU A 155 -2.04 3.36 -14.17
N ARG A 156 -3.34 3.39 -13.82
CA ARG A 156 -3.98 2.34 -13.00
C ARG A 156 -3.91 0.98 -13.69
N SER A 157 -4.20 0.92 -14.98
CA SER A 157 -4.14 -0.31 -15.77
C SER A 157 -2.72 -0.90 -15.79
N LEU A 158 -1.69 -0.06 -15.98
CA LEU A 158 -0.29 -0.48 -15.93
C LEU A 158 0.13 -0.99 -14.54
N CYS A 159 -0.32 -0.34 -13.48
CA CYS A 159 -0.08 -0.82 -12.12
C CYS A 159 -0.75 -2.16 -11.85
N GLN A 160 -1.97 -2.35 -12.35
CA GLN A 160 -2.67 -3.63 -12.21
C GLN A 160 -1.98 -4.75 -12.97
N GLU A 161 -1.55 -4.48 -14.21
CA GLU A 161 -0.75 -5.43 -14.99
C GLU A 161 0.49 -5.85 -14.20
N LEU A 162 1.20 -4.88 -13.60
CA LEU A 162 2.39 -5.15 -12.78
C LEU A 162 2.06 -5.97 -11.51
N MET A 163 0.95 -5.67 -10.83
CA MET A 163 0.50 -6.45 -9.67
C MET A 163 0.14 -7.88 -10.05
N HIS A 164 -0.63 -8.07 -11.12
CA HIS A 164 -1.02 -9.39 -11.59
C HIS A 164 0.18 -10.19 -12.09
N PHE A 165 1.11 -9.54 -12.78
CA PHE A 165 2.37 -10.15 -13.18
C PHE A 165 3.14 -10.66 -11.96
N GLY A 166 3.32 -9.83 -10.92
CA GLY A 166 4.00 -10.24 -9.68
C GLY A 166 3.33 -11.43 -9.00
N MET A 167 1.99 -11.48 -8.95
CA MET A 167 1.24 -12.60 -8.37
C MET A 167 1.37 -13.93 -9.14
N GLN A 168 1.81 -13.90 -10.39
CA GLN A 168 2.08 -15.10 -11.19
C GLN A 168 3.50 -15.62 -11.02
N LEU A 169 4.39 -14.80 -10.47
CA LEU A 169 5.77 -15.19 -10.22
C LEU A 169 5.88 -16.10 -8.99
N ARG A 170 6.97 -16.87 -8.95
CA ARG A 170 7.34 -17.60 -7.74
C ARG A 170 8.13 -16.68 -6.83
N PRO A 171 7.75 -16.58 -5.55
CA PRO A 171 8.50 -15.76 -4.60
C PRO A 171 9.90 -16.34 -4.39
N LEU A 172 10.85 -15.47 -4.06
CA LEU A 172 12.16 -15.92 -3.60
C LEU A 172 12.01 -16.64 -2.27
N VAL A 173 12.68 -17.81 -2.18
CA VAL A 173 12.69 -18.58 -0.94
C VAL A 173 13.45 -17.76 0.12
N HIS A 174 12.82 -17.59 1.26
CA HIS A 174 13.43 -16.94 2.40
C HIS A 174 13.79 -17.97 3.48
N GLU A 175 14.90 -17.81 4.14
CA GLU A 175 15.16 -18.52 5.37
C GLU A 175 14.18 -17.99 6.42
N LYS A 176 13.17 -18.79 6.74
CA LYS A 176 12.29 -18.51 7.88
C LYS A 176 13.13 -18.67 9.14
N SER A 177 13.63 -17.58 9.67
CA SER A 177 13.87 -17.53 11.11
C SER A 177 12.52 -17.82 11.76
N ALA A 178 12.45 -18.86 12.61
CA ALA A 178 11.19 -19.18 13.29
C ALA A 178 10.71 -17.91 14.01
N PRO A 179 9.54 -17.35 13.64
CA PRO A 179 9.13 -16.07 14.18
C PRO A 179 9.08 -16.17 15.70
N ASN A 180 9.71 -15.24 16.40
CA ASN A 180 9.65 -15.19 17.86
C ASN A 180 8.20 -14.92 18.32
N ALA A 181 7.93 -15.12 19.61
CA ALA A 181 6.57 -14.97 20.14
C ALA A 181 6.00 -13.57 19.91
N ASN A 182 6.85 -12.51 19.95
CA ASN A 182 6.42 -11.14 19.72
C ASN A 182 6.08 -10.89 18.24
N THR A 183 6.84 -11.46 17.31
CA THR A 183 6.55 -11.39 15.87
C THR A 183 5.21 -12.08 15.57
N ARG A 184 4.98 -13.31 16.09
CA ARG A 184 3.68 -13.98 15.90
C ARG A 184 2.51 -13.18 16.47
N LEU A 185 2.70 -12.58 17.64
CA LEU A 185 1.66 -11.76 18.28
C LEU A 185 1.37 -10.48 17.45
N ALA A 186 2.40 -9.84 16.92
CA ALA A 186 2.24 -8.70 16.02
C ALA A 186 1.47 -9.07 14.75
N HIS A 187 1.75 -10.23 14.16
CA HIS A 187 1.02 -10.75 12.99
C HIS A 187 -0.47 -10.95 13.29
N LEU A 188 -0.79 -11.66 14.38
CA LEU A 188 -2.16 -11.91 14.79
C LEU A 188 -2.93 -10.61 15.03
N PHE A 189 -2.27 -9.60 15.63
CA PHE A 189 -2.87 -8.28 15.83
C PHE A 189 -3.21 -7.60 14.51
N ILE A 190 -2.26 -7.56 13.55
CA ILE A 190 -2.47 -6.93 12.23
C ILE A 190 -3.57 -7.64 11.44
N GLU A 191 -3.60 -8.97 11.47
CA GLU A 191 -4.66 -9.75 10.84
C GLU A 191 -6.02 -9.43 11.47
N LEU A 192 -6.10 -9.40 12.79
CA LEU A 192 -7.32 -9.09 13.53
C LEU A 192 -7.79 -7.65 13.28
N LEU A 193 -6.86 -6.69 13.24
CA LEU A 193 -7.14 -5.31 12.89
C LEU A 193 -7.62 -5.20 11.43
N GLY A 194 -6.97 -5.90 10.52
CA GLY A 194 -7.35 -5.93 9.09
C GLY A 194 -8.76 -6.47 8.87
N ARG A 195 -9.19 -7.48 9.63
CA ARG A 195 -10.53 -8.08 9.53
C ARG A 195 -11.67 -7.12 9.93
N GLN A 196 -11.36 -6.02 10.65
CA GLN A 196 -12.36 -5.01 10.99
C GLN A 196 -12.75 -4.14 9.78
N PHE A 197 -12.05 -4.25 8.66
CA PHE A 197 -12.17 -3.37 7.50
C PHE A 197 -12.18 -4.14 6.17
N PRO A 198 -12.74 -3.56 5.08
CA PRO A 198 -13.42 -2.25 5.01
C PRO A 198 -14.78 -2.25 5.72
N ILE A 199 -15.20 -1.09 6.21
CA ILE A 199 -16.57 -0.89 6.70
C ILE A 199 -17.52 -0.84 5.49
N ASN A 200 -18.50 -1.73 5.47
CA ASN A 200 -19.49 -1.87 4.37
C ASN A 200 -20.78 -2.51 4.90
N GLU A 201 -21.73 -2.86 4.00
CA GLU A 201 -23.00 -3.48 4.37
C GLU A 201 -22.84 -4.82 5.10
N MET A 202 -21.78 -5.58 4.80
CA MET A 202 -21.49 -6.88 5.47
C MET A 202 -20.76 -6.71 6.79
N HIS A 203 -20.00 -5.63 6.93
CA HIS A 203 -19.25 -5.26 8.12
C HIS A 203 -19.56 -3.80 8.46
N PRO A 204 -20.77 -3.53 9.00
CA PRO A 204 -21.27 -2.15 9.13
C PRO A 204 -20.61 -1.36 10.27
N ARG A 205 -19.86 -2.02 11.15
CA ARG A 205 -19.27 -1.38 12.32
C ARG A 205 -17.97 -2.05 12.76
N MET A 206 -17.03 -1.23 13.22
CA MET A 206 -15.81 -1.69 13.88
C MET A 206 -16.15 -2.23 15.29
N GLU A 207 -15.78 -3.49 15.57
CA GLU A 207 -16.07 -4.16 16.84
C GLU A 207 -14.98 -3.93 17.89
N LEU A 208 -13.71 -4.20 17.52
CA LEU A 208 -12.55 -4.01 18.39
C LEU A 208 -11.97 -2.60 18.18
N ARG A 209 -11.97 -1.78 19.23
CA ARG A 209 -11.65 -0.35 19.11
C ARG A 209 -10.45 0.10 19.93
N THR A 210 -10.16 -0.60 21.02
CA THR A 210 -9.13 -0.21 21.97
C THR A 210 -8.01 -1.26 22.04
N ALA A 211 -6.84 -0.84 22.50
CA ALA A 211 -5.75 -1.79 22.77
C ALA A 211 -6.14 -2.92 23.72
N SER A 212 -7.08 -2.69 24.63
CA SER A 212 -7.63 -3.71 25.53
C SER A 212 -8.44 -4.73 24.75
N ASP A 213 -9.37 -4.27 23.87
CA ASP A 213 -10.23 -5.18 23.10
C ASP A 213 -9.38 -6.16 22.27
N PHE A 214 -8.34 -5.65 21.62
CA PHE A 214 -7.42 -6.49 20.85
C PHE A 214 -6.59 -7.42 21.75
N ALA A 215 -6.13 -6.97 22.90
CA ALA A 215 -5.37 -7.78 23.83
C ALA A 215 -6.23 -8.92 24.39
N ASP A 216 -7.48 -8.65 24.74
CA ASP A 216 -8.45 -9.63 25.21
C ASP A 216 -8.79 -10.64 24.11
N ALA A 217 -9.04 -10.19 22.88
CA ALA A 217 -9.28 -11.07 21.73
C ALA A 217 -8.09 -11.99 21.41
N LEU A 218 -6.87 -11.52 21.66
CA LEU A 218 -5.63 -12.28 21.47
C LEU A 218 -5.20 -13.06 22.71
N SER A 219 -5.98 -12.99 23.82
CA SER A 219 -5.70 -13.64 25.09
C SER A 219 -4.32 -13.29 25.67
N VAL A 220 -3.94 -12.02 25.58
CA VAL A 220 -2.67 -11.50 26.12
C VAL A 220 -2.92 -10.25 26.97
N HIS A 221 -1.93 -9.90 27.80
CA HIS A 221 -1.99 -8.62 28.52
C HIS A 221 -1.69 -7.44 27.58
N THR A 222 -2.42 -6.32 27.72
CA THR A 222 -2.27 -5.11 26.89
C THR A 222 -0.81 -4.59 26.81
N ASN A 223 -0.09 -4.64 27.94
CA ASN A 223 1.32 -4.23 27.97
C ASN A 223 2.23 -5.18 27.16
N HIS A 224 1.93 -6.47 27.13
CA HIS A 224 2.66 -7.42 26.31
C HIS A 224 2.40 -7.17 24.81
N LEU A 225 1.14 -7.00 24.41
CA LEU A 225 0.78 -6.63 23.05
C LEU A 225 1.49 -5.35 22.61
N ASN A 226 1.41 -4.30 23.43
CA ASN A 226 2.05 -3.01 23.09
C ASN A 226 3.57 -3.10 22.99
N ARG A 227 4.22 -3.90 23.85
CA ARG A 227 5.67 -4.15 23.78
C ARG A 227 6.05 -4.92 22.51
N ALA A 228 5.30 -5.99 22.20
CA ALA A 228 5.53 -6.78 20.99
C ALA A 228 5.41 -5.92 19.71
N LEU A 229 4.36 -5.10 19.61
CA LEU A 229 4.14 -4.22 18.48
C LEU A 229 5.21 -3.12 18.37
N LYS A 230 5.65 -2.55 19.50
CA LYS A 230 6.77 -1.59 19.48
C LYS A 230 8.08 -2.22 19.02
N GLU A 231 8.37 -3.44 19.51
CA GLU A 231 9.60 -4.17 19.15
C GLU A 231 9.61 -4.55 17.67
N VAL A 232 8.49 -5.08 17.16
CA VAL A 232 8.40 -5.63 15.80
C VAL A 232 8.10 -4.55 14.76
N MET A 233 7.24 -3.58 15.09
CA MET A 233 6.70 -2.60 14.14
C MET A 233 7.08 -1.15 14.42
N GLY A 234 7.74 -0.87 15.53
CA GLY A 234 8.09 0.49 15.94
C GLY A 234 6.90 1.34 16.43
N HIS A 235 5.70 0.80 16.45
CA HIS A 235 4.46 1.52 16.75
C HIS A 235 3.73 0.98 17.97
N THR A 236 2.99 1.86 18.66
CA THR A 236 2.10 1.44 19.74
C THR A 236 0.81 0.82 19.17
N THR A 237 0.17 -0.06 19.94
CA THR A 237 -1.14 -0.63 19.61
C THR A 237 -2.16 0.46 19.26
N THR A 238 -2.27 1.48 20.09
CA THR A 238 -3.18 2.62 19.86
C THR A 238 -2.83 3.41 18.60
N GLY A 239 -1.54 3.57 18.30
CA GLY A 239 -1.08 4.24 17.08
C GLY A 239 -1.52 3.49 15.81
N LEU A 240 -1.30 2.17 15.77
CA LEU A 240 -1.71 1.34 14.63
C LEU A 240 -3.24 1.33 14.42
N ILE A 241 -4.01 1.26 15.50
CA ILE A 241 -5.47 1.36 15.43
C ILE A 241 -5.88 2.73 14.88
N ALA A 242 -5.30 3.82 15.41
CA ALA A 242 -5.62 5.17 14.99
C ALA A 242 -5.28 5.41 13.51
N ASP A 243 -4.12 4.95 13.04
CA ASP A 243 -3.71 5.07 11.64
C ASP A 243 -4.69 4.32 10.71
N ARG A 244 -5.14 3.12 11.11
CA ARG A 244 -6.11 2.35 10.32
C ARG A 244 -7.50 2.98 10.31
N VAL A 245 -7.98 3.47 11.45
CA VAL A 245 -9.25 4.20 11.56
C VAL A 245 -9.21 5.49 10.75
N LEU A 246 -8.11 6.24 10.77
CA LEU A 246 -7.94 7.44 9.95
C LEU A 246 -8.00 7.14 8.46
N HIS A 247 -7.32 6.06 8.04
CA HIS A 247 -7.37 5.61 6.65
C HIS A 247 -8.80 5.30 6.20
N GLU A 248 -9.53 4.49 6.98
CA GLU A 248 -10.93 4.14 6.69
C GLU A 248 -11.83 5.38 6.70
N SER A 249 -11.60 6.32 7.64
CA SER A 249 -12.33 7.59 7.70
C SER A 249 -12.23 8.38 6.39
N LYS A 250 -11.01 8.48 5.83
CA LYS A 250 -10.77 9.15 4.54
C LYS A 250 -11.49 8.46 3.39
N MET A 251 -11.53 7.13 3.42
CA MET A 251 -12.22 6.32 2.42
C MET A 251 -13.73 6.52 2.48
N LEU A 252 -14.32 6.44 3.66
CA LEU A 252 -15.77 6.63 3.86
C LEU A 252 -16.21 8.04 3.51
N LEU A 253 -15.48 9.07 3.95
CA LEU A 253 -15.76 10.47 3.62
C LEU A 253 -15.67 10.77 2.13
N GLY A 254 -14.75 10.14 1.42
CA GLY A 254 -14.52 10.40 -0.01
C GLY A 254 -15.35 9.55 -0.96
N ARG A 255 -15.90 8.41 -0.50
CA ARG A 255 -16.53 7.40 -1.39
C ARG A 255 -17.97 7.05 -1.05
N THR A 256 -18.50 7.53 0.06
CA THR A 256 -19.88 7.25 0.45
C THR A 256 -20.69 8.54 0.58
N THR A 257 -22.00 8.41 0.58
CA THR A 257 -22.93 9.50 0.89
C THR A 257 -23.28 9.55 2.38
N TRP A 258 -22.56 8.82 3.21
CA TRP A 258 -22.83 8.75 4.64
C TRP A 258 -22.57 10.10 5.30
N SER A 259 -23.43 10.45 6.24
CA SER A 259 -23.22 11.60 7.10
C SER A 259 -22.03 11.38 8.05
N VAL A 260 -21.44 12.46 8.52
CA VAL A 260 -20.37 12.40 9.53
C VAL A 260 -20.79 11.61 10.78
N ALA A 261 -22.06 11.67 11.16
CA ALA A 261 -22.60 10.90 12.28
C ALA A 261 -22.63 9.39 11.99
N GLN A 262 -23.04 8.99 10.78
CA GLN A 262 -23.02 7.57 10.37
C GLN A 262 -21.59 7.02 10.29
N ILE A 263 -20.66 7.80 9.76
CA ILE A 263 -19.23 7.42 9.71
C ILE A 263 -18.66 7.29 11.13
N ALA A 264 -18.96 8.22 12.01
CA ALA A 264 -18.53 8.18 13.41
C ALA A 264 -19.04 6.92 14.11
N ASP A 265 -20.33 6.59 13.98
CA ASP A 265 -20.92 5.39 14.56
C ASP A 265 -20.30 4.12 13.98
N ALA A 266 -20.16 4.02 12.67
CA ALA A 266 -19.56 2.87 11.99
C ALA A 266 -18.10 2.62 12.42
N LEU A 267 -17.32 3.68 12.66
CA LEU A 267 -15.97 3.60 13.19
C LEU A 267 -15.91 3.48 14.73
N GLY A 268 -17.08 3.37 15.37
CA GLY A 268 -17.20 3.10 16.79
C GLY A 268 -17.03 4.30 17.72
N PHE A 269 -17.10 5.53 17.21
CA PHE A 269 -17.13 6.71 18.07
C PHE A 269 -18.52 6.88 18.69
N THR A 270 -18.57 7.16 19.97
CA THR A 270 -19.82 7.37 20.70
C THR A 270 -20.54 8.67 20.29
N GLU A 271 -19.77 9.69 19.87
CA GLU A 271 -20.29 10.98 19.44
C GLU A 271 -19.56 11.47 18.19
N PRO A 272 -20.26 12.12 17.23
CA PRO A 272 -19.66 12.72 16.05
C PRO A 272 -18.59 13.78 16.36
N ALA A 273 -18.71 14.45 17.50
CA ALA A 273 -17.73 15.43 17.95
C ALA A 273 -16.37 14.80 18.27
N HIS A 274 -16.37 13.60 18.88
CA HIS A 274 -15.15 12.84 19.15
C HIS A 274 -14.47 12.40 17.86
N PHE A 275 -15.23 11.93 16.88
CA PHE A 275 -14.72 11.61 15.55
C PHE A 275 -14.12 12.85 14.86
N SER A 276 -14.82 13.96 14.85
CA SER A 276 -14.34 15.20 14.23
C SER A 276 -13.03 15.70 14.86
N ASN A 277 -12.90 15.60 16.19
CA ASN A 277 -11.68 15.93 16.90
C ASN A 277 -10.53 14.96 16.58
N PHE A 278 -10.83 13.65 16.54
CA PHE A 278 -9.87 12.62 16.12
C PHE A 278 -9.37 12.89 14.71
N PHE A 279 -10.28 13.06 13.75
CA PHE A 279 -9.93 13.29 12.35
C PHE A 279 -9.05 14.53 12.17
N ARG A 280 -9.44 15.68 12.76
CA ARG A 280 -8.64 16.92 12.70
C ARG A 280 -7.28 16.81 13.36
N LYS A 281 -7.13 16.00 14.41
CA LYS A 281 -5.85 15.79 15.09
C LYS A 281 -4.87 14.97 14.26
N HIS A 282 -5.39 14.11 13.38
CA HIS A 282 -4.57 13.14 12.64
C HIS A 282 -4.45 13.46 11.13
N THR A 283 -5.10 14.52 10.63
CA THR A 283 -4.94 15.06 9.27
C THR A 283 -4.13 16.33 9.26
#